data_0a8d4c7dce1698c95fa2ad937f238860
#
_entry.id   0a8d4c7dce1698c95fa2ad937f238860
#
_cell.length_a   1.000
_cell.length_b   1.000
_cell.length_c   1.000
_cell.angle_alpha   90.00
_cell.angle_beta   90.00
_cell.angle_gamma   90.00
#
_symmetry.space_group_name_H-M   'P 1'
#
loop_
_entity.id
_entity.type
_entity.pdbx_description
1 polymer ?
#
loop_
_entity_poly.entity_id
_entity_poly.type
_entity_poly.pdbx_seq_one_letter_code
_entity_poly.pdbx_strand_id
1 'polypeptide(L)'
;MMKKLLSVIFLLVLFSSTTFAASIPLRGIVEGFYGKEWTAAERADVLRFCHSNNLNAYIYAPKDDPYHRMKWREPYPSGKLAALGNLVAVAQKNNVRFIFAVSPGLDLNYHGARGEEDFGLLMGKLDAMYQIGVRDFAIFFDDLKDKSNTHHESGEAQAGFLNRVQKELRGRYSDVAPLLTVPTEYYRSDMLGNSGEATGYTKDFAATLNKEILVLYTGDEVVCDGISEEDYQAASKIYGRKLGIWWNYPVNDYSVTADGKRNAKLALGAIEKLPASSAPAIFFNPMSQYNMSKIALATGAIYADDPVAYDSSQAWDKVLQEQFGALAPAMKIFAGHSRHMENSWAKCGAEDAPGFADAAESFMKSARLNQSITGVAELSHQIDGMENAAVFLLKNLSPQYLAECKPQLKQFRRIAQADRLALKSLQDKKLDPQLKILREKIYKNVPKAVLSEKAALKFIDDTIDLLGTKKKR
;
A
#
# COMPACT_ATOMS: atom_id res chain seq x y z
N MET A 1 -8.26 -67.04 47.82
CA MET A 1 -7.59 -65.70 47.80
C MET A 1 -7.49 -65.21 46.39
N MET A 2 -8.45 -64.40 45.95
CA MET A 2 -8.48 -63.81 44.62
C MET A 2 -7.97 -62.38 44.75
N LYS A 3 -6.85 -62.05 44.06
CA LYS A 3 -6.32 -60.69 43.92
C LYS A 3 -7.09 -59.99 42.79
N LYS A 4 -7.85 -58.96 43.14
CA LYS A 4 -8.45 -58.02 42.15
C LYS A 4 -7.37 -57.07 41.64
N LEU A 5 -7.12 -57.12 40.32
CA LEU A 5 -6.29 -56.15 39.60
C LEU A 5 -7.17 -54.97 39.23
N LEU A 6 -6.94 -53.79 39.79
CA LEU A 6 -7.55 -52.55 39.38
C LEU A 6 -6.69 -51.95 38.24
N SER A 7 -7.21 -51.93 37.02
CA SER A 7 -6.63 -51.19 35.89
C SER A 7 -7.13 -49.77 35.95
N VAL A 8 -6.24 -48.82 36.22
CA VAL A 8 -6.51 -47.38 36.13
C VAL A 8 -6.20 -46.96 34.65
N ILE A 9 -7.24 -46.67 33.89
CA ILE A 9 -7.10 -46.08 32.55
C ILE A 9 -6.88 -44.57 32.74
N PHE A 10 -5.67 -44.10 32.47
CA PHE A 10 -5.32 -42.68 32.42
C PHE A 10 -5.79 -42.15 31.05
N LEU A 11 -6.91 -41.43 31.01
CA LEU A 11 -7.40 -40.73 29.82
C LEU A 11 -6.57 -39.47 29.67
N LEU A 12 -5.56 -39.49 28.78
CA LEU A 12 -4.84 -38.30 28.34
C LEU A 12 -5.79 -37.46 27.47
N VAL A 13 -6.42 -36.46 28.04
CA VAL A 13 -7.10 -35.40 27.33
C VAL A 13 -6.03 -34.46 26.77
N LEU A 14 -5.68 -34.65 25.50
CA LEU A 14 -4.89 -33.67 24.72
C LEU A 14 -5.74 -32.41 24.56
N PHE A 15 -5.57 -31.44 25.43
CA PHE A 15 -5.99 -30.07 25.15
C PHE A 15 -5.13 -29.55 24.00
N SER A 16 -5.63 -29.65 22.78
CA SER A 16 -5.14 -28.83 21.68
C SER A 16 -5.47 -27.40 22.06
N SER A 17 -4.51 -26.70 22.65
CA SER A 17 -4.59 -25.25 22.77
C SER A 17 -4.53 -24.69 21.33
N THR A 18 -5.68 -24.45 20.73
CA THR A 18 -5.77 -23.56 19.58
C THR A 18 -5.32 -22.19 20.09
N THR A 19 -4.05 -21.89 19.91
CA THR A 19 -3.56 -20.53 20.02
C THR A 19 -4.23 -19.76 18.89
N PHE A 20 -5.33 -19.07 19.21
CA PHE A 20 -5.83 -18.02 18.33
C PHE A 20 -4.69 -17.04 18.15
N ALA A 21 -4.20 -16.88 16.93
CA ALA A 21 -3.22 -15.84 16.65
C ALA A 21 -3.86 -14.51 17.02
N ALA A 22 -3.19 -13.75 17.88
CA ALA A 22 -3.69 -12.46 18.28
C ALA A 22 -3.65 -11.51 17.07
N SER A 23 -4.75 -10.82 16.82
CA SER A 23 -4.81 -9.76 15.81
C SER A 23 -3.75 -8.69 16.12
N ILE A 24 -3.24 -8.00 15.08
CA ILE A 24 -2.33 -6.87 15.27
C ILE A 24 -3.07 -5.78 16.07
N PRO A 25 -2.54 -5.36 17.24
CA PRO A 25 -3.30 -4.52 18.19
C PRO A 25 -3.77 -3.18 17.59
N LEU A 26 -2.90 -2.45 16.92
CA LEU A 26 -3.22 -1.19 16.24
C LEU A 26 -3.12 -1.42 14.73
N ARG A 27 -4.27 -1.37 14.04
CA ARG A 27 -4.36 -1.71 12.63
C ARG A 27 -5.28 -0.76 11.90
N GLY A 28 -4.81 -0.25 10.76
CA GLY A 28 -5.58 0.80 10.11
C GLY A 28 -5.06 1.24 8.76
N ILE A 29 -5.51 2.42 8.37
CA ILE A 29 -5.17 3.06 7.11
C ILE A 29 -4.40 4.34 7.42
N VAL A 30 -3.35 4.60 6.63
CA VAL A 30 -2.67 5.89 6.64
C VAL A 30 -2.91 6.60 5.32
N GLU A 31 -3.63 7.73 5.32
CA GLU A 31 -3.76 8.61 4.15
C GLU A 31 -2.46 9.39 3.96
N GLY A 32 -1.41 8.69 3.44
CA GLY A 32 -0.05 9.20 3.36
C GLY A 32 0.48 9.36 1.93
N PHE A 33 -0.36 9.18 0.92
CA PHE A 33 0.00 9.29 -0.49
C PHE A 33 0.16 10.75 -0.96
N TYR A 34 0.95 10.93 -2.03
CA TYR A 34 1.05 12.18 -2.77
C TYR A 34 -0.02 12.26 -3.86
N GLY A 35 -0.53 13.46 -4.12
CA GLY A 35 -1.55 13.72 -5.11
C GLY A 35 -2.87 14.14 -4.49
N LYS A 36 -3.92 14.18 -5.30
CA LYS A 36 -5.23 14.67 -4.84
C LYS A 36 -5.70 13.95 -3.59
N GLU A 37 -5.80 14.70 -2.50
CA GLU A 37 -6.33 14.21 -1.23
C GLU A 37 -7.79 13.71 -1.35
N TRP A 38 -8.17 12.78 -0.50
CA TRP A 38 -9.55 12.31 -0.41
C TRP A 38 -10.48 13.42 0.06
N THR A 39 -11.70 13.40 -0.43
CA THR A 39 -12.75 14.32 0.01
C THR A 39 -13.22 14.01 1.44
N ALA A 40 -13.87 14.96 2.09
CA ALA A 40 -14.46 14.71 3.41
C ALA A 40 -15.48 13.55 3.41
N ALA A 41 -16.20 13.36 2.30
CA ALA A 41 -17.15 12.26 2.14
C ALA A 41 -16.44 10.90 2.05
N GLU A 42 -15.35 10.81 1.27
CA GLU A 42 -14.52 9.62 1.15
C GLU A 42 -13.84 9.28 2.48
N ARG A 43 -13.33 10.28 3.22
CA ARG A 43 -12.77 10.10 4.57
C ARG A 43 -13.82 9.61 5.56
N ALA A 44 -15.04 10.17 5.54
CA ALA A 44 -16.12 9.68 6.38
C ALA A 44 -16.52 8.23 6.03
N ASP A 45 -16.44 7.85 4.76
CA ASP A 45 -16.73 6.49 4.30
C ASP A 45 -15.60 5.51 4.68
N VAL A 46 -14.32 5.92 4.58
CA VAL A 46 -13.19 5.07 5.01
C VAL A 46 -13.23 4.79 6.52
N LEU A 47 -13.69 5.73 7.34
CA LEU A 47 -13.85 5.51 8.77
C LEU A 47 -14.92 4.43 9.06
N ARG A 48 -16.04 4.43 8.32
CA ARG A 48 -17.03 3.35 8.38
C ARG A 48 -16.49 2.02 7.84
N PHE A 49 -15.72 2.07 6.74
CA PHE A 49 -15.04 0.92 6.17
C PHE A 49 -14.05 0.30 7.18
N CYS A 50 -13.27 1.12 7.89
CA CYS A 50 -12.39 0.62 8.96
C CYS A 50 -13.18 -0.18 10.00
N HIS A 51 -14.25 0.39 10.54
CA HIS A 51 -15.10 -0.30 11.51
C HIS A 51 -15.65 -1.63 10.98
N SER A 52 -16.23 -1.61 9.76
CA SER A 52 -16.83 -2.80 9.14
C SER A 52 -15.84 -3.92 8.82
N ASN A 53 -14.55 -3.60 8.75
CA ASN A 53 -13.47 -4.53 8.44
C ASN A 53 -12.51 -4.75 9.62
N ASN A 54 -12.93 -4.49 10.85
CA ASN A 54 -12.09 -4.67 12.04
C ASN A 54 -10.78 -3.85 12.06
N LEU A 55 -10.65 -2.82 11.25
CA LEU A 55 -9.58 -1.83 11.39
C LEU A 55 -9.97 -0.82 12.46
N ASN A 56 -9.05 -0.50 13.39
CA ASN A 56 -9.35 0.31 14.56
C ASN A 56 -8.66 1.68 14.56
N ALA A 57 -7.97 2.04 13.47
CA ALA A 57 -7.26 3.31 13.38
C ALA A 57 -7.25 3.89 11.96
N TYR A 58 -7.14 5.21 11.88
CA TYR A 58 -6.95 5.96 10.66
C TYR A 58 -5.99 7.12 10.93
N ILE A 59 -4.91 7.20 10.17
CA ILE A 59 -3.94 8.30 10.24
C ILE A 59 -4.27 9.33 9.16
N TYR A 60 -4.59 10.55 9.57
CA TYR A 60 -4.75 11.69 8.70
C TYR A 60 -3.38 12.32 8.43
N ALA A 61 -2.79 12.02 7.27
CA ALA A 61 -1.46 12.49 6.86
C ALA A 61 -1.37 12.86 5.37
N PRO A 62 -2.40 13.51 4.76
CA PRO A 62 -2.39 13.79 3.33
C PRO A 62 -1.26 14.75 2.96
N LYS A 63 -0.35 14.28 2.08
CA LYS A 63 0.85 15.04 1.70
C LYS A 63 0.54 16.37 0.98
N ASP A 64 -0.60 16.45 0.30
CA ASP A 64 -1.05 17.65 -0.41
C ASP A 64 -1.85 18.61 0.50
N ASP A 65 -2.15 18.25 1.77
CA ASP A 65 -2.66 19.21 2.75
C ASP A 65 -1.54 20.15 3.17
N PRO A 66 -1.60 21.45 2.80
CA PRO A 66 -0.52 22.38 3.13
C PRO A 66 -0.30 22.52 4.64
N TYR A 67 -1.36 22.42 5.45
CA TYR A 67 -1.27 22.61 6.91
C TYR A 67 -0.71 21.40 7.65
N HIS A 68 -0.68 20.25 6.99
CA HIS A 68 -0.01 19.05 7.47
C HIS A 68 1.52 19.16 7.30
N ARG A 69 2.02 19.80 6.20
CA ARG A 69 3.44 19.76 5.84
C ARG A 69 4.03 21.15 5.56
N MET A 70 3.74 21.77 4.41
CA MET A 70 4.41 23.00 3.94
C MET A 70 4.12 24.23 4.83
N LYS A 71 2.92 24.30 5.37
CA LYS A 71 2.41 25.38 6.22
C LYS A 71 2.10 24.88 7.63
N TRP A 72 2.90 23.96 8.12
CA TRP A 72 2.63 23.29 9.39
C TRP A 72 2.58 24.28 10.59
N ARG A 73 3.25 25.44 10.50
CA ARG A 73 3.20 26.51 11.51
C ARG A 73 1.87 27.25 11.52
N GLU A 74 1.18 27.32 10.37
CA GLU A 74 -0.09 28.03 10.27
C GLU A 74 -1.22 27.21 10.92
N PRO A 75 -2.15 27.84 11.66
CA PRO A 75 -3.34 27.15 12.14
C PRO A 75 -4.24 26.74 10.96
N TYR A 76 -5.03 25.69 11.17
CA TYR A 76 -6.05 25.33 10.18
C TYR A 76 -7.11 26.42 10.09
N PRO A 77 -7.56 26.82 8.89
CA PRO A 77 -8.71 27.70 8.71
C PRO A 77 -9.95 27.12 9.41
N SER A 78 -10.80 27.97 9.97
CA SER A 78 -11.96 27.55 10.77
C SER A 78 -12.87 26.53 10.07
N GLY A 79 -13.13 26.72 8.77
CA GLY A 79 -13.93 25.78 7.98
C GLY A 79 -13.28 24.39 7.82
N LYS A 80 -11.94 24.33 7.64
CA LYS A 80 -11.20 23.06 7.54
C LYS A 80 -11.11 22.39 8.91
N LEU A 81 -10.91 23.17 9.97
CA LEU A 81 -10.90 22.67 11.34
C LEU A 81 -12.26 22.06 11.73
N ALA A 82 -13.36 22.74 11.39
CA ALA A 82 -14.70 22.21 11.61
C ALA A 82 -14.96 20.92 10.82
N ALA A 83 -14.49 20.84 9.57
CA ALA A 83 -14.58 19.61 8.77
C ALA A 83 -13.79 18.45 9.39
N LEU A 84 -12.58 18.71 9.94
CA LEU A 84 -11.82 17.73 10.68
C LEU A 84 -12.55 17.27 11.95
N GLY A 85 -13.17 18.21 12.70
CA GLY A 85 -13.98 17.88 13.87
C GLY A 85 -15.15 16.94 13.55
N ASN A 86 -15.82 17.16 12.41
CA ASN A 86 -16.85 16.25 11.93
C ASN A 86 -16.31 14.83 11.63
N LEU A 87 -15.09 14.74 11.04
CA LEU A 87 -14.46 13.43 10.80
C LEU A 87 -14.06 12.74 12.09
N VAL A 88 -13.54 13.48 13.08
CA VAL A 88 -13.24 12.95 14.41
C VAL A 88 -14.50 12.37 15.06
N ALA A 89 -15.63 13.09 14.98
CA ALA A 89 -16.92 12.57 15.49
C ALA A 89 -17.38 11.29 14.77
N VAL A 90 -17.19 11.21 13.44
CA VAL A 90 -17.46 9.99 12.68
C VAL A 90 -16.54 8.84 13.12
N ALA A 91 -15.26 9.10 13.34
CA ALA A 91 -14.30 8.11 13.82
C ALA A 91 -14.70 7.57 15.19
N GLN A 92 -15.01 8.43 16.14
CA GLN A 92 -15.48 8.08 17.49
C GLN A 92 -16.74 7.20 17.44
N LYS A 93 -17.74 7.59 16.62
CA LYS A 93 -18.98 6.82 16.45
C LYS A 93 -18.72 5.41 15.91
N ASN A 94 -17.65 5.23 15.14
CA ASN A 94 -17.26 3.94 14.54
C ASN A 94 -16.17 3.19 15.33
N ASN A 95 -15.81 3.65 16.54
CA ASN A 95 -14.73 3.09 17.34
C ASN A 95 -13.37 3.01 16.57
N VAL A 96 -13.09 4.00 15.74
CA VAL A 96 -11.85 4.13 14.99
C VAL A 96 -11.03 5.28 15.61
N ARG A 97 -9.79 5.02 16.00
CA ARG A 97 -8.86 6.04 16.49
C ARG A 97 -8.50 6.97 15.34
N PHE A 98 -8.84 8.23 15.46
CA PHE A 98 -8.42 9.27 14.51
C PHE A 98 -7.07 9.83 14.95
N ILE A 99 -6.01 9.45 14.23
CA ILE A 99 -4.65 9.88 14.51
C ILE A 99 -4.33 11.07 13.62
N PHE A 100 -4.12 12.23 14.23
CA PHE A 100 -3.72 13.44 13.50
C PHE A 100 -2.21 13.47 13.36
N ALA A 101 -1.72 13.50 12.11
CA ALA A 101 -0.30 13.63 11.82
C ALA A 101 0.08 15.04 11.37
N VAL A 102 1.31 15.45 11.67
CA VAL A 102 1.96 16.64 11.14
C VAL A 102 3.40 16.32 10.73
N SER A 103 3.85 16.89 9.62
CA SER A 103 5.19 16.64 9.02
C SER A 103 5.99 17.96 8.99
N PRO A 104 6.62 18.38 10.11
CA PRO A 104 7.31 19.68 10.19
C PRO A 104 8.75 19.63 9.68
N GLY A 105 9.29 18.44 9.36
CA GLY A 105 10.70 18.20 9.18
C GLY A 105 11.41 18.97 8.07
N LEU A 106 10.67 19.58 7.12
CA LEU A 106 11.29 20.32 6.01
C LEU A 106 12.05 21.57 6.47
N ASP A 107 11.61 22.22 7.57
CA ASP A 107 12.13 23.50 8.00
C ASP A 107 11.98 23.74 9.53
N LEU A 108 11.79 22.67 10.31
CA LEU A 108 11.70 22.73 11.77
C LEU A 108 13.04 23.14 12.38
N ASN A 109 13.03 24.12 13.29
CA ASN A 109 14.18 24.45 14.10
C ASN A 109 14.09 23.73 15.45
N TYR A 110 15.19 23.12 15.89
CA TYR A 110 15.23 22.38 17.15
C TYR A 110 15.82 23.18 18.31
N HIS A 111 16.56 24.26 18.04
CA HIS A 111 17.37 24.97 19.02
C HIS A 111 17.15 26.48 19.02
N GLY A 112 17.51 27.10 20.14
CA GLY A 112 17.47 28.56 20.32
C GLY A 112 16.06 29.14 20.26
N ALA A 113 15.97 30.47 20.09
CA ALA A 113 14.69 31.19 20.11
C ALA A 113 13.72 30.72 19.00
N ARG A 114 14.25 30.40 17.83
CA ARG A 114 13.42 29.85 16.73
C ARG A 114 12.88 28.45 17.03
N GLY A 115 13.69 27.61 17.71
CA GLY A 115 13.22 26.28 18.14
C GLY A 115 12.10 26.37 19.17
N GLU A 116 12.17 27.35 20.10
CA GLU A 116 11.09 27.60 21.06
C GLU A 116 9.82 28.12 20.38
N GLU A 117 9.97 29.03 19.40
CA GLU A 117 8.85 29.52 18.60
C GLU A 117 8.18 28.37 17.82
N ASP A 118 8.96 27.54 17.11
CA ASP A 118 8.47 26.39 16.35
C ASP A 118 7.77 25.38 17.26
N PHE A 119 8.34 25.08 18.43
CA PHE A 119 7.70 24.23 19.43
C PHE A 119 6.35 24.80 19.87
N GLY A 120 6.29 26.10 20.17
CA GLY A 120 5.05 26.76 20.58
C GLY A 120 3.96 26.72 19.50
N LEU A 121 4.34 26.94 18.22
CA LEU A 121 3.42 26.89 17.08
C LEU A 121 2.89 25.45 16.84
N LEU A 122 3.77 24.44 16.95
CA LEU A 122 3.36 23.05 16.86
C LEU A 122 2.38 22.70 17.99
N MET A 123 2.72 23.03 19.23
CA MET A 123 1.85 22.76 20.38
C MET A 123 0.48 23.44 20.23
N GLY A 124 0.45 24.70 19.75
CA GLY A 124 -0.82 25.39 19.45
C GLY A 124 -1.68 24.65 18.41
N LYS A 125 -1.05 24.07 17.39
CA LYS A 125 -1.75 23.23 16.40
C LYS A 125 -2.31 21.95 17.03
N LEU A 126 -1.51 21.26 17.84
CA LEU A 126 -1.95 20.02 18.51
C LEU A 126 -3.05 20.31 19.54
N ASP A 127 -2.98 21.45 20.27
CA ASP A 127 -4.04 21.89 21.16
C ASP A 127 -5.36 22.13 20.40
N ALA A 128 -5.31 22.80 19.24
CA ALA A 128 -6.50 23.00 18.41
C ALA A 128 -7.12 21.68 17.94
N MET A 129 -6.30 20.69 17.60
CA MET A 129 -6.78 19.35 17.25
C MET A 129 -7.36 18.61 18.46
N TYR A 130 -6.77 18.75 19.63
CA TYR A 130 -7.31 18.19 20.88
C TYR A 130 -8.70 18.77 21.17
N GLN A 131 -8.92 20.06 20.98
CA GLN A 131 -10.21 20.72 21.21
C GLN A 131 -11.33 20.21 20.30
N ILE A 132 -11.01 19.74 19.11
CA ILE A 132 -12.00 19.10 18.21
C ILE A 132 -12.15 17.60 18.45
N GLY A 133 -11.52 17.05 19.51
CA GLY A 133 -11.70 15.66 19.94
C GLY A 133 -10.61 14.68 19.55
N VAL A 134 -9.51 15.11 18.91
CA VAL A 134 -8.35 14.24 18.63
C VAL A 134 -7.68 13.84 19.95
N ARG A 135 -7.29 12.56 20.05
CA ARG A 135 -6.60 12.00 21.24
C ARG A 135 -5.31 11.28 20.86
N ASP A 136 -5.09 11.07 19.58
CA ASP A 136 -3.94 10.36 19.02
C ASP A 136 -3.20 11.27 18.05
N PHE A 137 -1.89 11.42 18.25
CA PHE A 137 -1.05 12.34 17.48
C PHE A 137 0.15 11.62 16.88
N ALA A 138 0.59 12.08 15.71
CA ALA A 138 1.79 11.63 15.06
C ALA A 138 2.64 12.80 14.55
N ILE A 139 3.95 12.66 14.59
CA ILE A 139 4.89 13.61 14.02
C ILE A 139 5.82 12.86 13.10
N PHE A 140 5.87 13.25 11.82
CA PHE A 140 6.58 12.55 10.78
C PHE A 140 7.76 13.37 10.24
N PHE A 141 8.90 12.69 10.06
CA PHE A 141 10.13 13.24 9.51
C PHE A 141 10.56 12.50 8.23
N ASP A 142 9.61 11.83 7.57
CA ASP A 142 9.82 11.13 6.32
C ASP A 142 9.98 12.09 5.12
N ASP A 143 10.58 11.58 4.04
CA ASP A 143 10.70 12.24 2.73
C ASP A 143 11.37 13.62 2.78
N LEU A 144 12.40 13.77 3.58
CA LEU A 144 13.26 14.93 3.54
C LEU A 144 14.19 14.84 2.32
N LYS A 145 14.01 15.75 1.35
CA LYS A 145 14.60 15.66 -0.01
C LYS A 145 16.12 15.69 -0.04
N ASP A 146 16.73 16.29 0.94
CA ASP A 146 18.17 16.49 0.97
C ASP A 146 18.73 16.07 2.32
N LYS A 147 19.21 14.83 2.36
CA LYS A 147 19.88 14.27 3.55
C LYS A 147 21.23 14.94 3.84
N SER A 148 21.78 15.70 2.89
CA SER A 148 22.99 16.47 3.04
C SER A 148 22.75 17.92 3.51
N ASN A 149 21.49 18.36 3.55
CA ASN A 149 21.15 19.73 3.88
C ASN A 149 21.28 20.00 5.41
N THR A 150 21.74 21.16 5.75
CA THR A 150 21.97 21.64 7.14
C THR A 150 20.77 21.61 8.08
N HIS A 151 19.58 21.23 7.56
CA HIS A 151 18.37 20.98 8.33
C HIS A 151 18.21 19.52 8.81
N HIS A 152 19.12 18.62 8.46
CA HIS A 152 19.24 17.29 9.08
C HIS A 152 19.84 17.43 10.46
N GLU A 153 19.00 17.77 11.39
CA GLU A 153 19.38 17.69 12.80
C GLU A 153 19.71 16.23 13.14
N SER A 154 20.58 16.06 14.10
CA SER A 154 20.95 14.74 14.58
C SER A 154 19.74 13.92 15.01
N GLY A 155 19.83 12.60 14.96
CA GLY A 155 18.79 11.72 15.48
C GLY A 155 18.44 12.03 16.92
N GLU A 156 19.42 12.48 17.72
CA GLU A 156 19.23 12.95 19.09
C GLU A 156 18.29 14.16 19.16
N ALA A 157 18.49 15.18 18.30
CA ALA A 157 17.66 16.39 18.32
C ALA A 157 16.20 16.09 17.94
N GLN A 158 15.98 15.28 16.89
CA GLN A 158 14.62 14.86 16.52
C GLN A 158 13.94 14.05 17.64
N ALA A 159 14.64 13.07 18.19
CA ALA A 159 14.11 12.26 19.30
C ALA A 159 13.85 13.09 20.55
N GLY A 160 14.75 14.00 20.90
CA GLY A 160 14.60 14.95 22.01
C GLY A 160 13.37 15.85 21.83
N PHE A 161 13.15 16.34 20.60
CA PHE A 161 11.97 17.14 20.26
C PHE A 161 10.67 16.32 20.42
N LEU A 162 10.62 15.10 19.93
CA LEU A 162 9.47 14.19 20.11
C LEU A 162 9.18 13.92 21.58
N ASN A 163 10.21 13.65 22.38
CA ASN A 163 10.09 13.43 23.82
C ASN A 163 9.49 14.65 24.51
N ARG A 164 9.93 15.84 24.12
CA ARG A 164 9.42 17.11 24.67
C ARG A 164 7.94 17.31 24.30
N VAL A 165 7.56 17.08 23.03
CA VAL A 165 6.16 17.18 22.59
C VAL A 165 5.29 16.18 23.34
N GLN A 166 5.70 14.91 23.47
CA GLN A 166 4.94 13.90 24.21
C GLN A 166 4.76 14.29 25.69
N LYS A 167 5.83 14.74 26.33
CA LYS A 167 5.79 15.18 27.72
C LYS A 167 4.81 16.32 27.92
N GLU A 168 4.87 17.33 27.04
CA GLU A 168 4.01 18.50 27.12
C GLU A 168 2.55 18.16 26.86
N LEU A 169 2.24 17.37 25.81
CA LEU A 169 0.88 16.93 25.52
C LEU A 169 0.27 16.15 26.68
N ARG A 170 0.99 15.18 27.22
CA ARG A 170 0.50 14.34 28.33
C ARG A 170 0.48 15.07 29.66
N GLY A 171 1.26 16.13 29.77
CA GLY A 171 1.19 17.04 30.92
C GLY A 171 -0.06 17.93 30.88
N ARG A 172 -0.51 18.35 29.68
CA ARG A 172 -1.74 19.11 29.48
C ARG A 172 -2.99 18.25 29.52
N TYR A 173 -2.91 17.02 28.99
CA TYR A 173 -4.05 16.17 28.70
C TYR A 173 -3.79 14.72 29.13
N SER A 174 -4.55 14.23 30.10
CA SER A 174 -4.37 12.90 30.68
C SER A 174 -4.87 11.75 29.80
N ASP A 175 -5.68 12.06 28.77
CA ASP A 175 -6.33 11.11 27.87
C ASP A 175 -5.68 11.04 26.47
N VAL A 176 -4.50 11.65 26.28
CA VAL A 176 -3.73 11.55 25.05
C VAL A 176 -2.85 10.31 25.06
N ALA A 177 -2.95 9.54 23.99
CA ALA A 177 -2.10 8.36 23.77
C ALA A 177 -0.62 8.75 23.51
N PRO A 178 0.33 7.82 23.70
CA PRO A 178 1.70 8.02 23.22
C PRO A 178 1.76 8.36 21.73
N LEU A 179 2.73 9.19 21.35
CA LEU A 179 2.93 9.61 19.97
C LEU A 179 3.28 8.43 19.03
N LEU A 180 2.94 8.61 17.75
CA LEU A 180 3.51 7.84 16.66
C LEU A 180 4.52 8.72 15.91
N THR A 181 5.54 8.10 15.32
CA THR A 181 6.51 8.81 14.49
C THR A 181 7.00 7.97 13.32
N VAL A 182 7.37 8.63 12.23
CA VAL A 182 8.23 8.11 11.18
C VAL A 182 9.52 8.92 11.24
N PRO A 183 10.67 8.32 11.53
CA PRO A 183 11.96 9.02 11.56
C PRO A 183 12.42 9.38 10.14
N THR A 184 13.52 10.12 10.01
CA THR A 184 14.10 10.43 8.68
C THR A 184 14.63 9.17 8.00
N GLU A 185 15.26 8.28 8.74
CA GLU A 185 15.72 6.97 8.26
C GLU A 185 14.70 5.91 8.71
N TYR A 186 13.71 5.63 7.86
CA TYR A 186 12.54 4.81 8.21
C TYR A 186 12.46 3.47 7.49
N TYR A 187 13.44 3.14 6.66
CA TYR A 187 13.58 1.84 6.00
C TYR A 187 15.00 1.30 6.17
N ARG A 188 15.18 -0.02 6.05
CA ARG A 188 16.39 -0.70 6.48
C ARG A 188 17.66 -0.25 5.74
N SER A 189 17.60 -0.12 4.41
CA SER A 189 18.78 0.28 3.63
C SER A 189 19.28 1.67 4.01
N ASP A 190 18.37 2.55 4.43
CA ASP A 190 18.69 3.88 4.93
C ASP A 190 19.26 3.84 6.36
N MET A 191 18.63 3.07 7.24
CA MET A 191 19.06 2.88 8.63
C MET A 191 20.46 2.30 8.75
N LEU A 192 20.88 1.44 7.83
CA LEU A 192 22.18 0.77 7.85
C LEU A 192 23.25 1.50 7.02
N GLY A 193 22.85 2.35 6.10
CA GLY A 193 23.80 2.98 5.18
C GLY A 193 24.64 1.95 4.40
N ASN A 194 25.75 2.42 3.81
CA ASN A 194 26.61 1.57 2.99
C ASN A 194 27.49 0.58 3.80
N SER A 195 27.57 0.72 5.10
CA SER A 195 28.42 -0.11 5.95
C SER A 195 27.77 -1.42 6.42
N GLY A 196 26.45 -1.51 6.28
CA GLY A 196 25.66 -2.59 6.87
C GLY A 196 25.48 -2.48 8.39
N GLU A 197 26.02 -1.42 9.01
CA GLU A 197 25.79 -1.07 10.41
C GLU A 197 24.81 0.11 10.51
N ALA A 198 24.12 0.21 11.64
CA ALA A 198 23.23 1.34 11.89
C ALA A 198 23.99 2.66 11.80
N THR A 199 23.42 3.64 11.10
CA THR A 199 23.98 4.99 10.95
C THR A 199 24.07 5.69 12.30
N GLY A 200 24.83 6.78 12.36
CA GLY A 200 24.87 7.66 13.53
C GLY A 200 23.47 8.20 13.88
N TYR A 201 22.74 8.68 12.86
CA TYR A 201 21.38 9.18 13.03
C TYR A 201 20.46 8.12 13.69
N THR A 202 20.39 6.92 13.13
CA THR A 202 19.52 5.86 13.65
C THR A 202 19.93 5.43 15.08
N LYS A 203 21.23 5.32 15.37
CA LYS A 203 21.72 4.99 16.73
C LYS A 203 21.29 6.05 17.76
N ASP A 204 21.52 7.33 17.46
CA ASP A 204 21.22 8.44 18.36
C ASP A 204 19.72 8.61 18.56
N PHE A 205 18.94 8.50 17.47
CA PHE A 205 17.48 8.56 17.54
C PHE A 205 16.92 7.41 18.40
N ALA A 206 17.36 6.18 18.17
CA ALA A 206 16.90 5.01 18.91
C ALA A 206 17.26 5.05 20.41
N ALA A 207 18.46 5.57 20.72
CA ALA A 207 18.94 5.71 22.10
C ALA A 207 18.18 6.77 22.88
N THR A 208 17.87 7.90 22.23
CA THR A 208 17.25 9.08 22.87
C THR A 208 15.73 8.97 22.95
N LEU A 209 15.07 8.36 21.98
CA LEU A 209 13.60 8.36 21.89
C LEU A 209 12.94 7.62 23.04
N ASN A 210 11.95 8.26 23.68
CA ASN A 210 11.10 7.65 24.69
C ASN A 210 10.50 6.33 24.19
N LYS A 211 10.59 5.27 25.02
CA LYS A 211 10.18 3.91 24.62
C LYS A 211 8.69 3.74 24.37
N GLU A 212 7.84 4.64 24.85
CA GLU A 212 6.40 4.61 24.60
C GLU A 212 6.03 5.14 23.21
N ILE A 213 6.89 5.96 22.57
CA ILE A 213 6.63 6.49 21.22
C ILE A 213 6.76 5.36 20.20
N LEU A 214 5.68 5.12 19.45
CA LEU A 214 5.66 4.09 18.42
C LEU A 214 6.37 4.59 17.16
N VAL A 215 7.41 3.85 16.73
CA VAL A 215 8.15 4.12 15.49
C VAL A 215 7.55 3.28 14.37
N LEU A 216 7.24 3.89 13.24
CA LEU A 216 6.77 3.22 12.03
C LEU A 216 7.94 2.97 11.06
N TYR A 217 7.88 1.84 10.37
CA TYR A 217 8.91 1.27 9.52
C TYR A 217 8.29 0.69 8.24
N THR A 218 8.93 0.86 7.09
CA THR A 218 8.35 0.43 5.80
C THR A 218 8.92 -0.88 5.25
N GLY A 219 9.97 -1.42 5.84
CA GLY A 219 10.67 -2.61 5.35
C GLY A 219 12.07 -2.30 4.86
N ASP A 220 12.61 -3.10 3.95
CA ASP A 220 13.96 -2.92 3.43
C ASP A 220 14.14 -1.62 2.66
N GLU A 221 13.09 -1.21 1.95
CA GLU A 221 13.00 0.01 1.16
C GLU A 221 11.72 0.77 1.50
N VAL A 222 11.53 1.94 0.88
CA VAL A 222 10.27 2.70 0.97
C VAL A 222 9.09 1.85 0.49
N VAL A 223 9.27 1.13 -0.62
CA VAL A 223 8.32 0.16 -1.18
C VAL A 223 9.06 -1.13 -1.49
N CYS A 224 8.66 -2.23 -0.89
CA CYS A 224 9.29 -3.54 -1.05
C CYS A 224 8.26 -4.66 -1.20
N ASP A 225 8.68 -5.83 -1.70
CA ASP A 225 7.81 -7.00 -1.93
C ASP A 225 7.33 -7.66 -0.63
N GLY A 226 8.04 -7.45 0.47
CA GLY A 226 7.73 -8.05 1.77
C GLY A 226 8.68 -7.59 2.84
N ILE A 227 8.42 -8.02 4.08
CA ILE A 227 9.30 -7.83 5.23
C ILE A 227 9.50 -9.23 5.81
N SER A 228 10.74 -9.75 5.79
CA SER A 228 11.01 -11.03 6.45
C SER A 228 10.97 -10.87 7.97
N GLU A 229 10.70 -11.96 8.69
CA GLU A 229 10.75 -11.94 10.16
C GLU A 229 12.16 -11.58 10.65
N GLU A 230 13.20 -12.06 9.96
CA GLU A 230 14.60 -11.75 10.28
C GLU A 230 14.88 -10.25 10.13
N ASP A 231 14.45 -9.63 9.04
CA ASP A 231 14.61 -8.20 8.78
C ASP A 231 13.86 -7.34 9.79
N TYR A 232 12.62 -7.74 10.10
CA TYR A 232 11.83 -7.06 11.12
C TYR A 232 12.48 -7.13 12.50
N GLN A 233 12.99 -8.29 12.89
CA GLN A 233 13.68 -8.46 14.18
C GLN A 233 14.99 -7.69 14.22
N ALA A 234 15.75 -7.65 13.12
CA ALA A 234 16.99 -6.87 13.02
C ALA A 234 16.71 -5.36 13.19
N ALA A 235 15.71 -4.81 12.50
CA ALA A 235 15.31 -3.42 12.63
C ALA A 235 14.80 -3.12 14.06
N SER A 236 13.99 -4.00 14.63
CA SER A 236 13.49 -3.89 16.01
C SER A 236 14.60 -3.90 17.04
N LYS A 237 15.65 -4.70 16.82
CA LYS A 237 16.85 -4.75 17.68
C LYS A 237 17.62 -3.44 17.66
N ILE A 238 17.80 -2.81 16.48
CA ILE A 238 18.47 -1.50 16.36
C ILE A 238 17.71 -0.45 17.20
N TYR A 239 16.40 -0.40 17.07
CA TYR A 239 15.57 0.52 17.85
C TYR A 239 15.38 0.10 19.32
N GLY A 240 15.75 -1.13 19.72
CA GLY A 240 15.53 -1.68 21.04
C GLY A 240 14.04 -1.70 21.44
N ARG A 241 13.15 -1.84 20.44
CA ARG A 241 11.69 -1.90 20.58
C ARG A 241 11.05 -2.54 19.37
N LYS A 242 9.84 -3.08 19.50
CA LYS A 242 9.03 -3.50 18.34
C LYS A 242 8.61 -2.26 17.52
N LEU A 243 8.67 -2.38 16.21
CA LEU A 243 8.29 -1.32 15.26
C LEU A 243 6.86 -1.56 14.76
N GLY A 244 6.12 -0.48 14.52
CA GLY A 244 4.90 -0.54 13.72
C GLY A 244 5.25 -0.59 12.23
N ILE A 245 4.37 -1.17 11.42
CA ILE A 245 4.56 -1.27 9.97
C ILE A 245 3.73 -0.18 9.29
N TRP A 246 4.37 0.60 8.43
CA TRP A 246 3.72 1.42 7.41
C TRP A 246 3.89 0.70 6.08
N TRP A 247 2.81 0.09 5.57
CA TRP A 247 2.87 -0.72 4.37
C TRP A 247 2.45 0.06 3.13
N ASN A 248 3.40 0.24 2.20
CA ASN A 248 3.21 1.02 0.97
C ASN A 248 2.61 0.19 -0.18
N TYR A 249 1.47 -0.46 0.08
CA TYR A 249 0.57 -1.06 -0.90
C TYR A 249 -0.88 -0.90 -0.37
N PRO A 250 -1.85 -0.45 -1.20
CA PRO A 250 -1.83 -0.28 -2.64
C PRO A 250 -1.40 1.11 -3.15
N VAL A 251 -0.69 1.94 -2.38
CA VAL A 251 -0.28 3.27 -2.86
C VAL A 251 0.37 3.20 -4.24
N ASN A 252 0.06 4.17 -5.10
CA ASN A 252 0.50 4.18 -6.50
C ASN A 252 1.11 5.53 -6.94
N ASP A 253 1.42 6.41 -6.01
CA ASP A 253 1.91 7.76 -6.29
C ASP A 253 3.37 7.79 -6.80
N TYR A 254 4.11 6.70 -6.61
CA TYR A 254 5.45 6.50 -7.17
C TYR A 254 5.43 5.95 -8.61
N SER A 255 4.28 5.52 -9.11
CA SER A 255 4.08 5.17 -10.51
C SER A 255 3.97 6.45 -11.33
N VAL A 256 5.13 6.98 -11.75
CA VAL A 256 5.24 8.23 -12.51
C VAL A 256 5.51 7.91 -13.96
N THR A 257 4.65 8.38 -14.85
CA THR A 257 4.82 8.23 -16.30
C THR A 257 5.86 9.21 -16.86
N ALA A 258 6.35 8.98 -18.08
CA ALA A 258 7.36 9.80 -18.72
C ALA A 258 7.00 11.30 -18.85
N ASP A 259 5.69 11.62 -18.87
CA ASP A 259 5.18 13.00 -18.85
C ASP A 259 4.94 13.56 -17.44
N GLY A 260 5.44 12.87 -16.41
CA GLY A 260 5.37 13.30 -15.01
C GLY A 260 4.01 13.08 -14.32
N LYS A 261 3.05 12.41 -14.97
CA LYS A 261 1.76 12.09 -14.33
C LYS A 261 1.91 10.92 -13.37
N ARG A 262 1.24 11.03 -12.24
CA ARG A 262 1.20 10.02 -11.18
C ARG A 262 -0.10 9.20 -11.25
N ASN A 263 -0.10 8.05 -10.59
CA ASN A 263 -1.31 7.27 -10.33
C ASN A 263 -2.00 6.68 -11.58
N ALA A 264 -1.29 6.50 -12.69
CA ALA A 264 -1.83 5.91 -13.92
C ALA A 264 -2.02 4.39 -13.83
N LYS A 265 -1.26 3.71 -12.94
CA LYS A 265 -1.38 2.29 -12.64
C LYS A 265 -2.23 2.11 -11.38
N LEU A 266 -3.12 1.13 -11.37
CA LEU A 266 -3.89 0.74 -10.19
C LEU A 266 -3.25 -0.50 -9.56
N ALA A 267 -3.21 -0.54 -8.23
CA ALA A 267 -2.77 -1.70 -7.46
C ALA A 267 -4.00 -2.42 -6.91
N LEU A 268 -4.46 -3.44 -7.63
CA LEU A 268 -5.74 -4.14 -7.38
C LEU A 268 -5.57 -5.56 -6.83
N GLY A 269 -4.36 -5.93 -6.44
CA GLY A 269 -4.06 -7.21 -5.81
C GLY A 269 -4.45 -7.24 -4.33
N ALA A 270 -4.24 -8.40 -3.71
CA ALA A 270 -4.27 -8.52 -2.26
C ALA A 270 -3.01 -7.91 -1.63
N ILE A 271 -3.09 -7.61 -0.35
CA ILE A 271 -1.90 -7.49 0.49
C ILE A 271 -1.24 -8.87 0.55
N GLU A 272 0.02 -8.98 0.18
CA GLU A 272 0.75 -10.21 0.35
C GLU A 272 1.07 -10.46 1.83
N LYS A 273 1.26 -11.72 2.20
CA LYS A 273 1.49 -12.09 3.61
C LYS A 273 2.82 -11.51 4.09
N LEU A 274 2.74 -10.66 5.10
CA LEU A 274 3.91 -10.14 5.80
C LEU A 274 4.22 -11.05 7.00
N PRO A 275 5.46 -11.48 7.20
CA PRO A 275 5.80 -12.36 8.31
C PRO A 275 5.79 -11.69 9.68
N ALA A 276 5.85 -10.36 9.75
CA ALA A 276 5.90 -9.59 11.00
C ALA A 276 4.57 -9.60 11.79
N SER A 277 4.04 -10.79 12.10
CA SER A 277 2.80 -10.98 12.86
C SER A 277 2.90 -10.49 14.32
N SER A 278 4.11 -10.25 14.82
CA SER A 278 4.36 -9.72 16.16
C SER A 278 4.43 -8.19 16.23
N ALA A 279 4.22 -7.48 15.12
CA ALA A 279 4.22 -6.02 15.09
C ALA A 279 3.10 -5.45 15.96
N PRO A 280 3.36 -4.38 16.75
CA PRO A 280 2.34 -3.72 17.58
C PRO A 280 1.33 -2.93 16.75
N ALA A 281 1.67 -2.60 15.51
CA ALA A 281 0.81 -1.82 14.61
C ALA A 281 1.08 -2.15 13.14
N ILE A 282 0.03 -1.97 12.32
CA ILE A 282 0.14 -1.93 10.86
C ILE A 282 -0.81 -0.88 10.27
N PHE A 283 -0.29 -0.12 9.30
CA PHE A 283 -1.06 0.87 8.56
C PHE A 283 -0.83 0.69 7.06
N PHE A 284 -1.92 0.53 6.31
CA PHE A 284 -1.89 0.39 4.86
C PHE A 284 -2.03 1.75 4.19
N ASN A 285 -1.08 2.09 3.31
CA ASN A 285 -1.09 3.34 2.55
C ASN A 285 -1.87 3.13 1.23
N PRO A 286 -3.00 3.81 1.01
CA PRO A 286 -3.89 3.59 -0.12
C PRO A 286 -3.48 4.38 -1.37
N MET A 287 -4.18 4.13 -2.48
CA MET A 287 -4.16 4.98 -3.66
C MET A 287 -5.02 6.24 -3.46
N SER A 288 -4.76 7.27 -4.29
CA SER A 288 -5.69 8.41 -4.43
C SER A 288 -7.07 7.98 -4.97
N GLN A 289 -7.14 6.86 -5.69
CA GLN A 289 -8.38 6.19 -6.13
C GLN A 289 -9.02 5.46 -4.96
N TYR A 290 -9.85 6.18 -4.22
CA TYR A 290 -10.44 5.75 -2.95
C TYR A 290 -11.20 4.42 -3.05
N ASN A 291 -12.15 4.31 -4.00
CA ASN A 291 -12.97 3.11 -4.11
C ASN A 291 -12.17 1.89 -4.57
N MET A 292 -11.24 2.08 -5.52
CA MET A 292 -10.38 0.98 -6.00
C MET A 292 -9.38 0.50 -4.93
N SER A 293 -8.98 1.36 -4.00
CA SER A 293 -8.12 0.99 -2.86
C SER A 293 -8.77 -0.02 -1.93
N LYS A 294 -10.10 -0.04 -1.83
CA LYS A 294 -10.84 -0.92 -0.92
C LYS A 294 -10.58 -2.42 -1.16
N ILE A 295 -10.19 -2.81 -2.38
CA ILE A 295 -9.84 -4.20 -2.68
C ILE A 295 -8.65 -4.63 -1.82
N ALA A 296 -7.52 -3.94 -1.94
CA ALA A 296 -6.33 -4.27 -1.16
C ALA A 296 -6.51 -4.00 0.33
N LEU A 297 -7.15 -2.88 0.69
CA LEU A 297 -7.37 -2.51 2.10
C LEU A 297 -8.23 -3.55 2.85
N ALA A 298 -9.23 -4.16 2.21
CA ALA A 298 -10.04 -5.20 2.83
C ALA A 298 -9.24 -6.49 3.04
N THR A 299 -8.37 -6.87 2.08
CA THR A 299 -7.46 -8.01 2.27
C THR A 299 -6.44 -7.73 3.38
N GLY A 300 -5.94 -6.49 3.47
CA GLY A 300 -5.09 -6.04 4.57
C GLY A 300 -5.78 -6.11 5.93
N ALA A 301 -7.05 -5.80 5.98
CA ALA A 301 -7.85 -5.95 7.20
C ALA A 301 -7.96 -7.41 7.64
N ILE A 302 -8.20 -8.34 6.70
CA ILE A 302 -8.21 -9.79 6.96
C ILE A 302 -6.83 -10.24 7.47
N TYR A 303 -5.74 -9.79 6.83
CA TYR A 303 -4.39 -10.06 7.28
C TYR A 303 -4.16 -9.58 8.72
N ALA A 304 -4.51 -8.33 9.02
CA ALA A 304 -4.26 -7.73 10.33
C ALA A 304 -5.11 -8.34 11.46
N ASP A 305 -6.25 -8.96 11.11
CA ASP A 305 -7.12 -9.66 12.05
C ASP A 305 -6.58 -11.05 12.42
N ASP A 306 -6.04 -11.80 11.44
CA ASP A 306 -5.35 -13.09 11.68
C ASP A 306 -4.14 -13.24 10.74
N PRO A 307 -2.97 -12.69 11.11
CA PRO A 307 -1.77 -12.76 10.28
C PRO A 307 -1.24 -14.18 10.06
N VAL A 308 -1.54 -15.11 10.97
CA VAL A 308 -1.03 -16.49 10.91
C VAL A 308 -1.84 -17.31 9.91
N ALA A 309 -3.16 -17.25 9.98
CA ALA A 309 -4.06 -17.99 9.09
C ALA A 309 -4.25 -17.33 7.72
N TYR A 310 -3.75 -16.11 7.52
CA TYR A 310 -3.96 -15.35 6.30
C TYR A 310 -3.42 -16.07 5.05
N ASP A 311 -4.27 -16.14 4.02
CA ASP A 311 -3.95 -16.54 2.65
C ASP A 311 -4.40 -15.43 1.70
N SER A 312 -3.45 -14.82 0.97
CA SER A 312 -3.69 -13.66 0.12
C SER A 312 -4.66 -13.97 -1.04
N SER A 313 -4.57 -15.17 -1.62
CA SER A 313 -5.42 -15.58 -2.74
C SER A 313 -6.87 -15.78 -2.29
N GLN A 314 -7.08 -16.48 -1.18
CA GLN A 314 -8.43 -16.70 -0.63
C GLN A 314 -9.05 -15.38 -0.15
N ALA A 315 -8.27 -14.53 0.52
CA ALA A 315 -8.72 -13.22 0.95
C ALA A 315 -9.13 -12.34 -0.24
N TRP A 316 -8.34 -12.35 -1.32
CA TRP A 316 -8.64 -11.59 -2.52
C TRP A 316 -9.94 -12.05 -3.20
N ASP A 317 -10.11 -13.36 -3.36
CA ASP A 317 -11.34 -13.93 -3.93
C ASP A 317 -12.58 -13.59 -3.09
N LYS A 318 -12.47 -13.72 -1.78
CA LYS A 318 -13.53 -13.35 -0.85
C LYS A 318 -13.88 -11.86 -0.98
N VAL A 319 -12.89 -10.98 -0.94
CA VAL A 319 -13.09 -9.52 -1.03
C VAL A 319 -13.73 -9.13 -2.37
N LEU A 320 -13.25 -9.67 -3.48
CA LEU A 320 -13.84 -9.41 -4.79
C LEU A 320 -15.31 -9.85 -4.85
N GLN A 321 -15.63 -11.04 -4.31
CA GLN A 321 -17.00 -11.53 -4.25
C GLN A 321 -17.91 -10.64 -3.38
N GLU A 322 -17.43 -10.21 -2.21
CA GLU A 322 -18.18 -9.37 -1.28
C GLU A 322 -18.41 -7.96 -1.82
N GLN A 323 -17.40 -7.34 -2.45
CA GLN A 323 -17.50 -5.97 -2.94
C GLN A 323 -18.23 -5.84 -4.29
N PHE A 324 -18.12 -6.85 -5.16
CA PHE A 324 -18.58 -6.76 -6.54
C PHE A 324 -19.72 -7.74 -6.88
N GLY A 325 -20.00 -8.74 -6.05
CA GLY A 325 -21.10 -9.69 -6.27
C GLY A 325 -21.09 -10.32 -7.67
N ALA A 326 -22.12 -10.11 -8.46
CA ALA A 326 -22.21 -10.63 -9.83
C ALA A 326 -21.13 -10.09 -10.79
N LEU A 327 -20.46 -8.98 -10.45
CA LEU A 327 -19.36 -8.43 -11.24
C LEU A 327 -18.00 -9.03 -10.86
N ALA A 328 -17.91 -9.79 -9.77
CA ALA A 328 -16.66 -10.32 -9.23
C ALA A 328 -15.83 -11.14 -10.22
N PRO A 329 -16.40 -12.05 -11.05
CA PRO A 329 -15.61 -12.78 -12.03
C PRO A 329 -14.93 -11.87 -13.06
N ALA A 330 -15.64 -10.86 -13.56
CA ALA A 330 -15.08 -9.90 -14.51
C ALA A 330 -14.04 -8.97 -13.82
N MET A 331 -14.32 -8.57 -12.58
CA MET A 331 -13.38 -7.77 -11.79
C MET A 331 -12.10 -8.57 -11.49
N LYS A 332 -12.20 -9.85 -11.19
CA LYS A 332 -11.04 -10.72 -10.96
C LYS A 332 -10.12 -10.79 -12.18
N ILE A 333 -10.70 -10.91 -13.39
CA ILE A 333 -9.92 -10.88 -14.64
C ILE A 333 -9.22 -9.52 -14.80
N PHE A 334 -9.95 -8.40 -14.68
CA PHE A 334 -9.38 -7.07 -14.84
C PHE A 334 -8.31 -6.78 -13.76
N ALA A 335 -8.64 -6.98 -12.50
CA ALA A 335 -7.74 -6.72 -11.38
C ALA A 335 -6.50 -7.64 -11.42
N GLY A 336 -6.65 -8.86 -11.93
CA GLY A 336 -5.54 -9.79 -12.14
C GLY A 336 -4.44 -9.27 -13.06
N HIS A 337 -4.75 -8.35 -13.96
CA HIS A 337 -3.81 -7.67 -14.86
C HIS A 337 -3.28 -6.33 -14.30
N SER A 338 -3.52 -6.03 -13.03
CA SER A 338 -3.14 -4.76 -12.39
C SER A 338 -2.88 -4.94 -10.89
N ARG A 339 -2.06 -5.94 -10.53
CA ARG A 339 -1.69 -6.26 -9.15
C ARG A 339 -0.29 -5.79 -8.79
N HIS A 340 0.63 -5.92 -9.73
CA HIS A 340 2.04 -5.66 -9.54
C HIS A 340 2.38 -4.19 -9.75
N MET A 341 3.13 -3.63 -8.82
CA MET A 341 3.65 -2.26 -8.87
C MET A 341 5.17 -2.32 -8.92
N GLU A 342 5.78 -1.75 -9.97
CA GLU A 342 7.22 -1.75 -10.15
C GLU A 342 7.71 -0.50 -10.87
N ASN A 343 8.85 0.00 -10.45
CA ASN A 343 9.66 1.00 -11.15
C ASN A 343 11.15 0.70 -10.88
N SER A 344 12.05 1.67 -11.12
CA SER A 344 13.50 1.46 -10.97
C SER A 344 13.96 1.25 -9.51
N TRP A 345 13.15 1.55 -8.51
CA TRP A 345 13.51 1.51 -7.09
C TRP A 345 12.45 0.88 -6.19
N ALA A 346 11.28 0.58 -6.71
CA ALA A 346 10.15 0.05 -5.95
C ALA A 346 9.58 -1.19 -6.65
N LYS A 347 9.27 -2.21 -5.86
CA LYS A 347 8.60 -3.42 -6.32
C LYS A 347 7.66 -3.92 -5.23
N CYS A 348 6.40 -4.18 -5.57
CA CYS A 348 5.41 -4.66 -4.61
C CYS A 348 4.20 -5.30 -5.29
N GLY A 349 3.58 -6.26 -4.62
CA GLY A 349 2.37 -6.94 -5.05
C GLY A 349 2.62 -8.15 -5.97
N ALA A 350 1.65 -9.04 -6.03
CA ALA A 350 1.72 -10.26 -6.84
C ALA A 350 1.85 -9.96 -8.34
N GLU A 351 2.50 -10.83 -9.09
CA GLU A 351 2.69 -10.66 -10.54
C GLU A 351 1.35 -10.55 -11.29
N ASP A 352 1.34 -9.72 -12.34
CA ASP A 352 0.16 -9.49 -13.19
C ASP A 352 -0.14 -10.73 -14.04
N ALA A 353 -1.35 -11.24 -13.93
CA ALA A 353 -1.90 -12.31 -14.78
C ALA A 353 -0.90 -13.47 -15.11
N PRO A 354 -0.35 -14.17 -14.10
CA PRO A 354 0.70 -15.17 -14.33
C PRO A 354 0.23 -16.29 -15.28
N GLY A 355 -1.03 -16.73 -15.20
CA GLY A 355 -1.55 -17.73 -16.12
C GLY A 355 -1.58 -17.27 -17.57
N PHE A 356 -1.84 -15.98 -17.83
CA PHE A 356 -1.73 -15.43 -19.19
C PHE A 356 -0.25 -15.33 -19.62
N ALA A 357 0.63 -14.89 -18.75
CA ALA A 357 2.06 -14.76 -19.03
C ALA A 357 2.67 -16.13 -19.40
N ASP A 358 2.38 -17.16 -18.62
CA ASP A 358 2.86 -18.55 -18.86
C ASP A 358 2.34 -19.10 -20.19
N ALA A 359 1.04 -18.92 -20.47
CA ALA A 359 0.43 -19.36 -21.72
C ALA A 359 1.04 -18.63 -22.94
N ALA A 360 1.23 -17.31 -22.82
CA ALA A 360 1.83 -16.49 -23.86
C ALA A 360 3.30 -16.87 -24.12
N GLU A 361 4.09 -17.09 -23.06
CA GLU A 361 5.49 -17.50 -23.16
C GLU A 361 5.64 -18.87 -23.82
N SER A 362 4.83 -19.85 -23.40
CA SER A 362 4.80 -21.19 -23.98
C SER A 362 4.44 -21.14 -25.45
N PHE A 363 3.43 -20.33 -25.81
CA PHE A 363 3.01 -20.12 -27.19
C PHE A 363 4.11 -19.48 -28.03
N MET A 364 4.74 -18.41 -27.53
CA MET A 364 5.84 -17.73 -28.20
C MET A 364 7.06 -18.62 -28.41
N LYS A 365 7.38 -19.48 -27.45
CA LYS A 365 8.47 -20.49 -27.59
C LYS A 365 8.20 -21.42 -28.76
N SER A 366 7.00 -21.95 -28.85
CA SER A 366 6.59 -22.83 -29.98
C SER A 366 6.65 -22.10 -31.33
N ALA A 367 6.20 -20.83 -31.38
CA ALA A 367 6.25 -20.00 -32.58
C ALA A 367 7.68 -19.70 -33.06
N ARG A 368 8.60 -19.45 -32.13
CA ARG A 368 10.04 -19.19 -32.40
C ARG A 368 10.72 -20.45 -32.98
N LEU A 369 10.37 -21.63 -32.47
CA LEU A 369 10.95 -22.90 -32.89
C LEU A 369 10.31 -23.49 -34.16
N ASN A 370 9.32 -22.82 -34.77
CA ASN A 370 8.51 -23.31 -35.86
C ASN A 370 7.87 -24.68 -35.59
N GLN A 371 7.61 -25.00 -34.34
CA GLN A 371 6.94 -26.23 -33.93
C GLN A 371 5.43 -26.13 -34.16
N SER A 372 4.73 -27.25 -34.02
CA SER A 372 3.27 -27.26 -34.01
C SER A 372 2.78 -26.38 -32.87
N ILE A 373 1.99 -25.35 -33.19
CA ILE A 373 1.53 -24.37 -32.21
C ILE A 373 0.45 -25.03 -31.36
N THR A 374 0.76 -25.20 -30.07
CA THR A 374 -0.17 -25.66 -29.02
C THR A 374 -0.62 -24.50 -28.14
N GLY A 375 -1.74 -24.65 -27.44
CA GLY A 375 -2.22 -23.64 -26.51
C GLY A 375 -3.03 -22.49 -27.13
N VAL A 376 -3.33 -22.52 -28.44
CA VAL A 376 -4.16 -21.50 -29.12
C VAL A 376 -5.51 -21.29 -28.42
N ALA A 377 -6.20 -22.42 -28.11
CA ALA A 377 -7.53 -22.34 -27.50
C ALA A 377 -7.50 -21.69 -26.12
N GLU A 378 -6.50 -22.04 -25.31
CA GLU A 378 -6.33 -21.49 -23.97
C GLU A 378 -6.05 -19.99 -24.02
N LEU A 379 -5.07 -19.56 -24.82
CA LEU A 379 -4.72 -18.15 -24.94
C LEU A 379 -5.88 -17.33 -25.55
N SER A 380 -6.59 -17.88 -26.56
CA SER A 380 -7.79 -17.26 -27.13
C SER A 380 -8.87 -17.10 -26.07
N HIS A 381 -9.12 -18.10 -25.23
CA HIS A 381 -10.11 -18.03 -24.16
C HIS A 381 -9.78 -16.93 -23.14
N GLN A 382 -8.52 -16.82 -22.75
CA GLN A 382 -8.08 -15.76 -21.84
C GLN A 382 -8.24 -14.37 -22.47
N ILE A 383 -7.85 -14.18 -23.74
CA ILE A 383 -8.02 -12.92 -24.48
C ILE A 383 -9.50 -12.54 -24.59
N ASP A 384 -10.38 -13.50 -24.90
CA ASP A 384 -11.82 -13.28 -24.97
C ASP A 384 -12.38 -12.89 -23.59
N GLY A 385 -11.89 -13.55 -22.53
CA GLY A 385 -12.21 -13.20 -21.14
C GLY A 385 -11.84 -11.76 -20.79
N MET A 386 -10.66 -11.31 -21.19
CA MET A 386 -10.21 -9.91 -20.98
C MET A 386 -11.15 -8.91 -21.66
N GLU A 387 -11.48 -9.10 -22.94
CA GLU A 387 -12.36 -8.18 -23.68
C GLU A 387 -13.77 -8.17 -23.10
N ASN A 388 -14.32 -9.34 -22.82
CA ASN A 388 -15.64 -9.49 -22.23
C ASN A 388 -15.73 -8.85 -20.85
N ALA A 389 -14.73 -9.06 -19.99
CA ALA A 389 -14.65 -8.44 -18.68
C ALA A 389 -14.62 -6.91 -18.78
N ALA A 390 -13.78 -6.36 -19.67
CA ALA A 390 -13.70 -4.91 -19.88
C ALA A 390 -15.05 -4.32 -20.33
N VAL A 391 -15.72 -4.95 -21.31
CA VAL A 391 -17.03 -4.49 -21.80
C VAL A 391 -18.09 -4.57 -20.72
N PHE A 392 -18.12 -5.68 -19.98
CA PHE A 392 -19.10 -5.90 -18.92
C PHE A 392 -18.94 -4.91 -17.76
N LEU A 393 -17.70 -4.68 -17.31
CA LEU A 393 -17.40 -3.72 -16.24
C LEU A 393 -17.66 -2.27 -16.66
N LEU A 394 -17.31 -1.88 -17.89
CA LEU A 394 -17.61 -0.54 -18.41
C LEU A 394 -19.11 -0.22 -18.42
N LYS A 395 -19.96 -1.24 -18.55
CA LYS A 395 -21.42 -1.09 -18.59
C LYS A 395 -22.07 -1.15 -17.21
N ASN A 396 -21.53 -1.95 -16.29
CA ASN A 396 -22.25 -2.36 -15.08
C ASN A 396 -21.63 -1.89 -13.75
N LEU A 397 -20.38 -1.40 -13.75
CA LEU A 397 -19.78 -0.82 -12.54
C LEU A 397 -20.55 0.41 -12.07
N SER A 398 -20.67 0.56 -10.75
CA SER A 398 -21.24 1.77 -10.17
C SER A 398 -20.43 3.02 -10.58
N PRO A 399 -21.08 4.19 -10.67
CA PRO A 399 -20.42 5.42 -11.10
C PRO A 399 -19.15 5.76 -10.33
N GLN A 400 -19.10 5.49 -9.02
CA GLN A 400 -17.96 5.78 -8.17
C GLN A 400 -16.73 4.95 -8.57
N TYR A 401 -16.87 3.63 -8.71
CA TYR A 401 -15.79 2.76 -9.17
C TYR A 401 -15.38 3.08 -10.60
N LEU A 402 -16.37 3.28 -11.48
CA LEU A 402 -16.09 3.56 -12.89
C LEU A 402 -15.34 4.87 -13.10
N ALA A 403 -15.61 5.91 -12.28
CA ALA A 403 -14.90 7.17 -12.34
C ALA A 403 -13.38 7.00 -12.13
N GLU A 404 -12.99 6.06 -11.29
CA GLU A 404 -11.59 5.83 -10.91
C GLU A 404 -10.83 4.87 -11.85
N CYS A 405 -11.53 3.93 -12.52
CA CYS A 405 -10.87 2.90 -13.34
C CYS A 405 -11.26 2.90 -14.84
N LYS A 406 -12.11 3.83 -15.29
CA LYS A 406 -12.57 3.87 -16.69
C LYS A 406 -11.45 3.98 -17.72
N PRO A 407 -10.38 4.78 -17.52
CA PRO A 407 -9.25 4.81 -18.44
C PRO A 407 -8.56 3.45 -18.55
N GLN A 408 -8.36 2.76 -17.42
CA GLN A 408 -7.73 1.45 -17.34
C GLN A 408 -8.58 0.37 -18.03
N LEU A 409 -9.90 0.35 -17.79
CA LEU A 409 -10.81 -0.58 -18.47
C LEU A 409 -10.83 -0.39 -19.99
N LYS A 410 -10.80 0.85 -20.48
CA LYS A 410 -10.69 1.13 -21.91
C LYS A 410 -9.36 0.68 -22.49
N GLN A 411 -8.28 0.85 -21.74
CA GLN A 411 -6.95 0.38 -22.12
C GLN A 411 -6.89 -1.15 -22.13
N PHE A 412 -7.44 -1.79 -21.10
CA PHE A 412 -7.52 -3.24 -20.99
C PHE A 412 -8.25 -3.88 -22.19
N ARG A 413 -9.39 -3.31 -22.57
CA ARG A 413 -10.09 -3.75 -23.79
C ARG A 413 -9.22 -3.60 -25.04
N ARG A 414 -8.48 -2.51 -25.17
CA ARG A 414 -7.61 -2.27 -26.34
C ARG A 414 -6.44 -3.24 -26.36
N ILE A 415 -5.89 -3.60 -25.21
CA ILE A 415 -4.84 -4.62 -25.06
C ILE A 415 -5.39 -5.97 -25.54
N ALA A 416 -6.54 -6.41 -25.05
CA ALA A 416 -7.17 -7.66 -25.47
C ALA A 416 -7.40 -7.73 -27.00
N GLN A 417 -7.83 -6.62 -27.62
CA GLN A 417 -7.97 -6.53 -29.07
C GLN A 417 -6.62 -6.67 -29.80
N ALA A 418 -5.57 -6.09 -29.25
CA ALA A 418 -4.23 -6.22 -29.83
C ALA A 418 -3.67 -7.64 -29.64
N ASP A 419 -3.90 -8.26 -28.48
CA ASP A 419 -3.51 -9.67 -28.22
C ASP A 419 -4.18 -10.64 -29.19
N ARG A 420 -5.46 -10.41 -29.53
CA ARG A 420 -6.17 -11.21 -30.53
C ARG A 420 -5.51 -11.08 -31.91
N LEU A 421 -5.08 -9.90 -32.31
CA LEU A 421 -4.34 -9.69 -33.56
C LEU A 421 -2.93 -10.30 -33.48
N ALA A 422 -2.27 -10.25 -32.33
CA ALA A 422 -0.98 -10.87 -32.11
C ALA A 422 -1.08 -12.39 -32.28
N LEU A 423 -2.06 -13.01 -31.61
CA LEU A 423 -2.32 -14.45 -31.71
C LEU A 423 -2.56 -14.87 -33.16
N LYS A 424 -3.43 -14.16 -33.88
CA LYS A 424 -3.72 -14.42 -35.29
C LYS A 424 -2.46 -14.22 -36.16
N SER A 425 -1.69 -13.15 -35.95
CA SER A 425 -0.47 -12.89 -36.71
C SER A 425 0.55 -14.03 -36.57
N LEU A 426 0.66 -14.60 -35.38
CA LEU A 426 1.57 -15.74 -35.13
C LEU A 426 1.06 -17.04 -35.81
N GLN A 427 -0.25 -17.29 -35.79
CA GLN A 427 -0.86 -18.42 -36.51
C GLN A 427 -0.67 -18.30 -38.02
N ASP A 428 -0.92 -17.13 -38.59
CA ASP A 428 -0.78 -16.84 -40.01
C ASP A 428 0.69 -16.67 -40.45
N LYS A 429 1.63 -16.67 -39.50
CA LYS A 429 3.06 -16.34 -39.70
C LYS A 429 3.28 -15.00 -40.44
N LYS A 430 2.35 -14.10 -40.32
CA LYS A 430 2.33 -12.79 -40.98
C LYS A 430 1.83 -11.69 -40.06
N LEU A 431 2.63 -10.67 -39.87
CA LEU A 431 2.28 -9.53 -39.02
C LEU A 431 1.10 -8.77 -39.61
N ASP A 432 0.01 -8.65 -38.86
CA ASP A 432 -1.12 -7.80 -39.19
C ASP A 432 -0.72 -6.31 -38.96
N PRO A 433 -0.86 -5.43 -39.98
CA PRO A 433 -0.52 -4.02 -39.83
C PRO A 433 -1.32 -3.29 -38.73
N GLN A 434 -2.55 -3.73 -38.45
CA GLN A 434 -3.39 -3.13 -37.40
C GLN A 434 -2.82 -3.38 -36.00
N LEU A 435 -2.05 -4.44 -35.80
CA LEU A 435 -1.38 -4.70 -34.51
C LEU A 435 -0.42 -3.56 -34.15
N LYS A 436 0.38 -3.08 -35.10
CA LYS A 436 1.29 -1.93 -34.87
C LYS A 436 0.52 -0.66 -34.51
N ILE A 437 -0.58 -0.40 -35.22
CA ILE A 437 -1.43 0.77 -34.96
C ILE A 437 -2.06 0.71 -33.57
N LEU A 438 -2.54 -0.47 -33.13
CA LEU A 438 -3.10 -0.63 -31.80
C LEU A 438 -2.02 -0.50 -30.72
N ARG A 439 -0.83 -1.09 -30.92
CA ARG A 439 0.31 -0.93 -30.02
C ARG A 439 0.66 0.55 -29.82
N GLU A 440 0.80 1.31 -30.89
CA GLU A 440 1.07 2.76 -30.80
C GLU A 440 -0.01 3.51 -30.02
N LYS A 441 -1.29 3.17 -30.22
CA LYS A 441 -2.41 3.75 -29.45
C LYS A 441 -2.35 3.36 -27.97
N ILE A 442 -1.93 2.14 -27.65
CA ILE A 442 -1.75 1.67 -26.27
C ILE A 442 -0.66 2.51 -25.60
N TYR A 443 0.53 2.60 -26.22
CA TYR A 443 1.66 3.34 -25.64
C TYR A 443 1.39 4.85 -25.54
N LYS A 444 0.70 5.45 -26.50
CA LYS A 444 0.24 6.85 -26.41
C LYS A 444 -0.70 7.10 -25.23
N ASN A 445 -1.40 6.07 -24.75
CA ASN A 445 -2.34 6.18 -23.64
C ASN A 445 -1.74 5.80 -22.28
N VAL A 446 -0.50 5.31 -22.23
CA VAL A 446 0.22 4.94 -20.99
C VAL A 446 0.19 6.07 -19.94
N PRO A 447 0.34 7.37 -20.27
CA PRO A 447 0.22 8.44 -19.29
C PRO A 447 -1.12 8.51 -18.53
N LYS A 448 -2.15 7.80 -19.01
CA LYS A 448 -3.49 7.78 -18.40
C LYS A 448 -3.85 6.42 -17.81
N ALA A 449 -3.27 5.34 -18.32
CA ALA A 449 -3.60 3.99 -17.89
C ALA A 449 -2.49 3.02 -18.24
N VAL A 450 -1.94 2.37 -17.21
CA VAL A 450 -0.91 1.34 -17.27
C VAL A 450 -1.46 0.07 -16.65
N LEU A 451 -1.30 -1.07 -17.29
CA LEU A 451 -1.61 -2.39 -16.75
C LEU A 451 -1.00 -3.49 -17.63
N SER A 452 -0.78 -4.67 -17.04
CA SER A 452 -0.36 -5.91 -17.73
C SER A 452 0.94 -5.77 -18.53
N GLU A 453 1.92 -5.00 -18.03
CA GLU A 453 3.14 -4.68 -18.75
C GLU A 453 3.98 -5.92 -19.06
N LYS A 454 4.14 -6.81 -18.08
CA LYS A 454 4.94 -8.03 -18.18
C LYS A 454 4.17 -9.24 -18.74
N ALA A 455 2.86 -9.13 -18.92
CA ALA A 455 2.00 -10.20 -19.46
C ALA A 455 1.48 -9.84 -20.86
N ALA A 456 0.30 -9.24 -20.95
CA ALA A 456 -0.39 -9.01 -22.23
C ALA A 456 0.36 -8.00 -23.13
N LEU A 457 0.88 -6.88 -22.59
CA LEU A 457 1.68 -5.94 -23.40
C LEU A 457 2.97 -6.58 -23.92
N LYS A 458 3.63 -7.39 -23.11
CA LYS A 458 4.83 -8.13 -23.53
C LYS A 458 4.53 -9.10 -24.68
N PHE A 459 3.39 -9.79 -24.68
CA PHE A 459 2.99 -10.69 -25.75
C PHE A 459 2.82 -9.93 -27.09
N ILE A 460 2.23 -8.74 -27.06
CA ILE A 460 2.10 -7.85 -28.24
C ILE A 460 3.48 -7.48 -28.78
N ASP A 461 4.37 -7.00 -27.91
CA ASP A 461 5.72 -6.55 -28.29
C ASP A 461 6.56 -7.71 -28.84
N ASP A 462 6.62 -8.83 -28.16
CA ASP A 462 7.32 -10.04 -28.60
C ASP A 462 6.83 -10.54 -29.95
N THR A 463 5.53 -10.44 -30.24
CA THR A 463 4.94 -10.82 -31.53
C THR A 463 5.41 -9.91 -32.66
N ILE A 464 5.40 -8.59 -32.42
CA ILE A 464 5.84 -7.61 -33.41
C ILE A 464 7.32 -7.79 -33.70
N ASP A 465 8.14 -8.01 -32.69
CA ASP A 465 9.58 -8.23 -32.82
C ASP A 465 9.88 -9.51 -33.62
N LEU A 466 9.21 -10.64 -33.28
CA LEU A 466 9.41 -11.91 -33.94
C LEU A 466 9.06 -11.87 -35.44
N LEU A 467 7.93 -11.25 -35.78
CA LEU A 467 7.44 -11.23 -37.18
C LEU A 467 7.98 -10.03 -37.97
N GLY A 468 8.35 -8.92 -37.28
CA GLY A 468 8.94 -7.74 -37.93
C GLY A 468 10.37 -7.94 -38.41
N THR A 469 11.16 -8.73 -37.72
CA THR A 469 12.56 -9.03 -38.07
C THR A 469 12.72 -10.01 -39.26
N LYS A 470 11.70 -10.84 -39.55
CA LYS A 470 11.73 -11.80 -40.67
C LYS A 470 11.67 -11.13 -42.07
N LYS A 471 11.47 -9.82 -42.19
CA LYS A 471 11.49 -9.08 -43.46
C LYS A 471 12.87 -8.60 -43.92
N LYS A 472 13.93 -8.84 -43.14
CA LYS A 472 15.30 -8.40 -43.45
C LYS A 472 16.26 -9.54 -43.83
N ARG A 473 15.73 -10.73 -44.16
CA ARG A 473 16.53 -11.82 -44.72
C ARG A 473 16.07 -12.24 -46.11
#